data_90279d51dc0a30490d610081b8d031dc
#
_entry.id   90279d51dc0a30490d610081b8d031dc
#
_cell.length_a   1.000
_cell.length_b   1.000
_cell.length_c   1.000
_cell.angle_alpha   90.00
_cell.angle_beta   90.00
_cell.angle_gamma   90.00
#
_symmetry.space_group_name_H-M   'P 1'
#
loop_
_entity.id
_entity.type
_entity.pdbx_description
1 polymer ?
#
loop_
_entity_poly.entity_id
_entity_poly.type
_entity_poly.pdbx_seq_one_letter_code
_entity_poly.pdbx_strand_id
1 'polypeptide(L)'
;MGTKAIFNLNSIDIDDLDASSATMNYPVGSEIVIKDSTSAMPQTYIYVKAHAGLSLGQPIALIEGSGGDAEMVTVGVATFADGQGTLLGFPLATITSGHYFFAQISGVITAAAGTVSAGDHVEVLNGGTTVVVDGSSGSTTRTANSIGIAKTATSSGTASIVVMPGRRVHVASA
;
A
#
# COMPACT_ATOMS: atom_id res chain seq x y z
N MET A 1 -24.79 19.28 5.65
CA MET A 1 -24.10 18.86 6.90
C MET A 1 -23.79 17.37 6.76
N GLY A 2 -22.53 17.03 6.48
CA GLY A 2 -22.12 15.62 6.36
C GLY A 2 -22.06 14.99 7.74
N THR A 3 -22.77 13.89 7.95
CA THR A 3 -22.71 13.09 9.16
C THR A 3 -21.36 12.39 9.20
N LYS A 4 -20.46 12.84 10.07
CA LYS A 4 -19.24 12.08 10.35
C LYS A 4 -19.62 10.80 11.09
N ALA A 5 -19.50 9.66 10.43
CA ALA A 5 -19.56 8.37 11.12
C ALA A 5 -18.31 8.28 12.02
N ILE A 6 -18.50 8.36 13.32
CA ILE A 6 -17.44 8.05 14.30
C ILE A 6 -17.41 6.53 14.39
N PHE A 7 -16.42 5.91 13.73
CA PHE A 7 -16.18 4.48 13.89
C PHE A 7 -15.69 4.21 15.30
N ASN A 8 -16.40 3.32 16.00
CA ASN A 8 -15.97 2.82 17.29
C ASN A 8 -14.83 1.81 17.03
N LEU A 9 -13.58 2.25 17.19
CA LEU A 9 -12.36 1.46 17.00
C LEU A 9 -12.31 0.18 17.85
N ASN A 10 -13.22 0.01 18.79
CA ASN A 10 -13.32 -1.18 19.64
C ASN A 10 -13.88 -2.43 18.95
N SER A 11 -14.24 -2.34 17.66
CA SER A 11 -14.83 -3.45 16.90
C SER A 11 -13.94 -4.01 15.79
N ILE A 12 -12.76 -3.44 15.58
CA ILE A 12 -11.79 -3.99 14.61
C ILE A 12 -10.81 -4.83 15.42
N ASP A 13 -10.86 -6.14 15.18
CA ASP A 13 -9.86 -7.04 15.73
C ASP A 13 -8.55 -6.85 14.96
N ILE A 14 -7.45 -6.72 15.68
CA ILE A 14 -6.10 -6.60 15.07
C ILE A 14 -5.82 -7.86 14.25
N ASP A 15 -6.35 -9.00 14.64
CA ASP A 15 -6.23 -10.27 13.94
C ASP A 15 -6.96 -10.28 12.57
N ASP A 16 -7.88 -9.32 12.33
CA ASP A 16 -8.58 -9.18 11.05
C ASP A 16 -7.81 -8.36 10.00
N LEU A 17 -6.67 -7.76 10.35
CA LEU A 17 -5.93 -6.90 9.43
C LEU A 17 -5.32 -7.65 8.23
N ASP A 18 -4.97 -8.92 8.40
CA ASP A 18 -4.45 -9.79 7.35
C ASP A 18 -5.55 -10.63 6.68
N ALA A 19 -6.79 -10.51 7.16
CA ALA A 19 -7.94 -11.21 6.60
C ALA A 19 -8.52 -10.48 5.38
N SER A 20 -9.18 -11.24 4.51
CA SER A 20 -9.97 -10.70 3.40
C SER A 20 -11.35 -11.33 3.36
N SER A 21 -12.36 -10.57 2.91
CA SER A 21 -13.76 -11.01 2.88
C SER A 21 -14.42 -10.65 1.57
N ALA A 22 -15.24 -11.55 1.01
CA ALA A 22 -16.11 -11.23 -0.12
C ALA A 22 -17.23 -10.25 0.27
N THR A 23 -17.52 -10.12 1.57
CA THR A 23 -18.50 -9.18 2.10
C THR A 23 -17.80 -7.94 2.63
N MET A 24 -18.37 -6.77 2.34
CA MET A 24 -17.90 -5.49 2.87
C MET A 24 -18.25 -5.39 4.35
N ASN A 25 -17.24 -5.51 5.22
CA ASN A 25 -17.41 -5.43 6.68
C ASN A 25 -17.29 -4.00 7.22
N TYR A 26 -16.58 -3.13 6.49
CA TYR A 26 -16.35 -1.73 6.85
C TYR A 26 -16.58 -0.85 5.61
N PRO A 27 -16.91 0.44 5.76
CA PRO A 27 -16.94 1.35 4.62
C PRO A 27 -15.58 1.44 3.95
N VAL A 28 -15.56 1.34 2.62
CA VAL A 28 -14.35 1.53 1.82
C VAL A 28 -13.78 2.93 2.06
N GLY A 29 -12.46 3.03 2.18
CA GLY A 29 -11.77 4.26 2.56
C GLY A 29 -11.67 4.50 4.09
N SER A 30 -12.20 3.59 4.92
CA SER A 30 -11.99 3.68 6.38
C SER A 30 -10.52 3.51 6.72
N GLU A 31 -9.98 4.44 7.48
CA GLU A 31 -8.59 4.40 7.94
C GLU A 31 -8.52 4.03 9.42
N ILE A 32 -7.53 3.24 9.77
CA ILE A 32 -7.17 2.94 11.16
C ILE A 32 -5.68 3.16 11.37
N VAL A 33 -5.34 3.66 12.55
CA VAL A 33 -3.96 3.86 12.98
C VAL A 33 -3.70 2.99 14.20
N ILE A 34 -2.73 2.11 14.09
CA ILE A 34 -2.34 1.21 15.16
C ILE A 34 -0.90 1.54 15.58
N LYS A 35 -0.71 1.67 16.88
CA LYS A 35 0.62 1.76 17.46
C LYS A 35 0.92 0.46 18.19
N ASP A 36 1.68 -0.39 17.54
CA ASP A 36 2.21 -1.59 18.15
C ASP A 36 3.32 -1.24 19.16
N SER A 37 3.36 -1.96 20.28
CA SER A 37 4.39 -1.81 21.31
C SER A 37 5.79 -2.16 20.81
N THR A 38 5.90 -2.95 19.75
CA THR A 38 7.17 -3.38 19.14
C THR A 38 7.64 -2.46 18.01
N SER A 39 6.77 -1.60 17.49
CA SER A 39 7.08 -0.65 16.43
C SER A 39 7.28 0.76 16.99
N ALA A 40 8.41 1.38 16.65
CA ALA A 40 8.67 2.78 17.01
C ALA A 40 7.73 3.76 16.29
N MET A 41 7.09 3.33 15.19
CA MET A 41 6.23 4.15 14.34
C MET A 41 4.80 3.61 14.33
N PRO A 42 3.78 4.49 14.36
CA PRO A 42 2.41 4.06 14.12
C PRO A 42 2.28 3.49 12.69
N GLN A 43 1.42 2.52 12.55
CA GLN A 43 1.07 1.88 11.29
C GLN A 43 -0.33 2.34 10.89
N THR A 44 -0.49 2.76 9.64
CA THR A 44 -1.79 3.19 9.13
C THR A 44 -2.27 2.21 8.07
N TYR A 45 -3.54 1.87 8.15
CA TYR A 45 -4.22 0.95 7.24
C TYR A 45 -5.45 1.63 6.66
N ILE A 46 -5.80 1.26 5.43
CA ILE A 46 -7.01 1.72 4.74
C ILE A 46 -7.81 0.52 4.23
N TYR A 47 -9.13 0.52 4.44
CA TYR A 47 -10.01 -0.54 3.98
C TYR A 47 -10.38 -0.33 2.52
N VAL A 48 -10.11 -1.32 1.68
CA VAL A 48 -10.24 -1.21 0.22
C VAL A 48 -10.76 -2.52 -0.38
N LYS A 49 -11.18 -2.46 -1.66
CA LYS A 49 -11.58 -3.62 -2.44
C LYS A 49 -10.50 -3.98 -3.45
N ALA A 50 -10.12 -5.23 -3.52
CA ALA A 50 -9.18 -5.74 -4.52
C ALA A 50 -9.86 -5.85 -5.89
N HIS A 51 -9.32 -5.16 -6.90
CA HIS A 51 -9.79 -5.25 -8.28
C HIS A 51 -9.27 -6.51 -9.00
N ALA A 52 -8.14 -7.03 -8.55
CA ALA A 52 -7.48 -8.25 -9.05
C ALA A 52 -6.94 -9.06 -7.87
N GLY A 53 -6.49 -10.29 -8.12
CA GLY A 53 -5.74 -11.05 -7.12
C GLY A 53 -4.43 -10.35 -6.78
N LEU A 54 -4.10 -10.26 -5.48
CA LEU A 54 -2.92 -9.57 -4.97
C LEU A 54 -2.07 -10.53 -4.15
N SER A 55 -0.76 -10.37 -4.22
CA SER A 55 0.20 -11.11 -3.40
C SER A 55 0.57 -10.35 -2.14
N LEU A 56 0.98 -11.07 -1.10
CA LEU A 56 1.52 -10.50 0.13
C LEU A 56 2.60 -9.46 -0.18
N GLY A 57 2.47 -8.27 0.40
CA GLY A 57 3.46 -7.20 0.30
C GLY A 57 3.62 -6.57 -1.09
N GLN A 58 2.82 -6.97 -2.07
CA GLN A 58 2.84 -6.36 -3.40
C GLN A 58 2.45 -4.88 -3.30
N PRO A 59 3.26 -3.93 -3.83
CA PRO A 59 2.83 -2.55 -3.90
C PRO A 59 1.62 -2.41 -4.82
N ILE A 60 0.59 -1.72 -4.36
CA ILE A 60 -0.65 -1.47 -5.08
C ILE A 60 -0.97 0.02 -5.11
N ALA A 61 -1.53 0.47 -6.22
CA ALA A 61 -2.08 1.81 -6.33
C ALA A 61 -3.50 1.85 -5.77
N LEU A 62 -3.79 2.81 -4.90
CA LEU A 62 -5.12 3.06 -4.37
C LEU A 62 -5.74 4.20 -5.19
N ILE A 63 -6.75 3.87 -5.99
CA ILE A 63 -7.44 4.83 -6.88
C ILE A 63 -8.92 4.88 -6.53
N GLU A 64 -9.55 6.03 -6.77
CA GLU A 64 -11.02 6.11 -6.74
C GLU A 64 -11.60 5.26 -7.88
N GLY A 65 -12.62 4.47 -7.57
CA GLY A 65 -13.34 3.66 -8.56
C GLY A 65 -13.99 4.53 -9.65
N SER A 66 -13.87 4.11 -10.90
CA SER A 66 -14.56 4.74 -12.01
C SER A 66 -16.04 4.36 -11.99
N GLY A 67 -16.94 5.27 -11.65
CA GLY A 67 -18.38 5.00 -11.73
C GLY A 67 -19.25 5.80 -10.78
N GLY A 68 -18.72 6.78 -10.09
CA GLY A 68 -19.49 7.66 -9.19
C GLY A 68 -19.73 7.11 -7.80
N ASP A 69 -19.40 5.85 -7.56
CA ASP A 69 -19.31 5.29 -6.23
C ASP A 69 -17.88 5.51 -5.73
N ALA A 70 -17.74 6.20 -4.58
CA ALA A 70 -16.45 6.51 -3.96
C ALA A 70 -15.78 5.23 -3.39
N GLU A 71 -15.66 4.19 -4.19
CA GLU A 71 -14.94 2.98 -3.84
C GLU A 71 -13.47 3.18 -4.18
N MET A 72 -12.61 3.20 -3.18
CA MET A 72 -11.18 3.09 -3.42
C MET A 72 -10.90 1.66 -3.89
N VAL A 73 -10.49 1.54 -5.14
CA VAL A 73 -10.21 0.25 -5.77
C VAL A 73 -8.70 0.09 -5.86
N THR A 74 -8.21 -1.05 -5.39
CA THR A 74 -6.81 -1.40 -5.59
C THR A 74 -6.61 -1.96 -6.99
N VAL A 75 -5.68 -1.41 -7.74
CA VAL A 75 -5.26 -1.97 -9.03
C VAL A 75 -4.07 -2.88 -8.75
N GLY A 76 -4.13 -4.12 -9.24
CA GLY A 76 -3.14 -5.17 -8.96
C GLY A 76 -1.72 -4.91 -9.49
N VAL A 77 -1.48 -3.73 -10.01
CA VAL A 77 -0.18 -3.26 -10.46
C VAL A 77 -0.11 -1.77 -10.12
N ALA A 78 1.01 -1.30 -9.64
CA ALA A 78 1.22 0.13 -9.42
C ALA A 78 1.20 0.85 -10.79
N THR A 79 0.00 1.06 -11.34
CA THR A 79 -0.18 1.84 -12.56
C THR A 79 -0.40 3.28 -12.14
N PHE A 80 0.58 4.11 -12.37
CA PHE A 80 0.51 5.54 -12.08
C PHE A 80 -0.01 6.25 -13.34
N ALA A 81 -1.12 6.97 -13.21
CA ALA A 81 -1.56 7.87 -14.26
C ALA A 81 -0.64 9.11 -14.26
N ASP A 82 -0.30 9.59 -15.46
CA ASP A 82 0.52 10.78 -15.62
C ASP A 82 -0.05 11.97 -14.84
N GLY A 83 0.81 12.58 -14.02
CA GLY A 83 0.49 13.80 -13.28
C GLY A 83 -0.41 13.65 -12.06
N GLN A 84 -0.86 12.46 -11.71
CA GLN A 84 -1.66 12.22 -10.51
C GLN A 84 -0.82 11.52 -9.44
N GLY A 85 -0.78 12.12 -8.24
CA GLY A 85 -0.20 11.47 -7.08
C GLY A 85 -1.07 10.29 -6.65
N THR A 86 -0.51 9.10 -6.63
CA THR A 86 -1.21 7.88 -6.23
C THR A 86 -0.76 7.47 -4.84
N LEU A 87 -1.72 7.20 -3.96
CA LEU A 87 -1.45 6.60 -2.66
C LEU A 87 -1.07 5.13 -2.87
N LEU A 88 0.02 4.72 -2.23
CA LEU A 88 0.44 3.31 -2.25
C LEU A 88 -0.09 2.57 -1.03
N GLY A 89 -0.48 1.32 -1.24
CA GLY A 89 -0.81 0.38 -0.19
C GLY A 89 -0.10 -0.96 -0.39
N PHE A 90 -0.09 -1.76 0.66
CA PHE A 90 0.56 -3.07 0.68
C PHE A 90 -0.36 -4.07 1.38
N PRO A 91 -0.81 -5.14 0.70
CA PRO A 91 -1.58 -6.21 1.32
C PRO A 91 -0.75 -6.95 2.37
N LEU A 92 -1.35 -7.31 3.49
CA LEU A 92 -0.72 -8.09 4.56
C LEU A 92 -0.80 -9.60 4.33
N ALA A 93 -1.60 -10.03 3.34
CA ALA A 93 -1.76 -11.42 2.95
C ALA A 93 -2.00 -11.50 1.43
N THR A 94 -2.14 -12.73 0.93
CA THR A 94 -2.63 -12.95 -0.45
C THR A 94 -4.13 -12.70 -0.48
N ILE A 95 -4.59 -11.82 -1.37
CA ILE A 95 -5.98 -11.36 -1.47
C ILE A 95 -6.61 -11.89 -2.76
N THR A 96 -7.81 -12.44 -2.64
CA THR A 96 -8.61 -12.86 -3.80
C THR A 96 -9.24 -11.64 -4.49
N SER A 97 -9.32 -11.66 -5.82
CA SER A 97 -10.02 -10.64 -6.61
C SER A 97 -11.45 -10.43 -6.11
N GLY A 98 -11.89 -9.19 -6.00
CA GLY A 98 -13.21 -8.80 -5.53
C GLY A 98 -13.37 -8.77 -4.00
N HIS A 99 -12.40 -9.25 -3.23
CA HIS A 99 -12.44 -9.21 -1.77
C HIS A 99 -12.09 -7.84 -1.21
N TYR A 100 -12.60 -7.55 -0.04
CA TYR A 100 -12.29 -6.37 0.78
C TYR A 100 -11.22 -6.74 1.81
N PHE A 101 -10.31 -5.84 2.09
CA PHE A 101 -9.20 -6.06 3.02
C PHE A 101 -8.60 -4.73 3.50
N PHE A 102 -7.73 -4.79 4.50
CA PHE A 102 -6.93 -3.64 4.93
C PHE A 102 -5.58 -3.63 4.21
N ALA A 103 -5.29 -2.56 3.48
CA ALA A 103 -3.97 -2.29 2.91
C ALA A 103 -3.17 -1.40 3.86
N GLN A 104 -1.94 -1.75 4.16
CA GLN A 104 -1.05 -0.91 4.95
C GLN A 104 -0.48 0.21 4.09
N ILE A 105 -0.60 1.46 4.54
CA ILE A 105 -0.17 2.66 3.79
C ILE A 105 1.00 3.41 4.44
N SER A 106 1.33 3.11 5.69
CA SER A 106 2.48 3.69 6.37
C SER A 106 3.01 2.85 7.52
N GLY A 107 4.20 3.18 8.00
CA GLY A 107 4.88 2.49 9.07
C GLY A 107 5.90 1.47 8.55
N VAL A 108 6.19 0.43 9.34
CA VAL A 108 7.07 -0.67 8.93
C VAL A 108 6.23 -1.71 8.19
N ILE A 109 6.54 -1.92 6.92
CA ILE A 109 5.79 -2.76 5.99
C ILE A 109 6.68 -3.91 5.55
N THR A 110 6.13 -5.13 5.50
CA THR A 110 6.74 -6.25 4.78
C THR A 110 6.33 -6.15 3.31
N ALA A 111 7.24 -5.70 2.46
CA ALA A 111 6.98 -5.51 1.04
C ALA A 111 7.60 -6.63 0.19
N ALA A 112 6.92 -7.01 -0.88
CA ALA A 112 7.55 -7.77 -1.96
C ALA A 112 8.68 -6.92 -2.56
N ALA A 113 9.88 -7.46 -2.64
CA ALA A 113 11.07 -6.70 -2.99
C ALA A 113 11.93 -7.42 -4.03
N GLY A 114 12.46 -6.66 -4.97
CA GLY A 114 13.62 -7.06 -5.74
C GLY A 114 14.87 -7.10 -4.86
N THR A 115 16.06 -7.02 -5.43
CA THR A 115 17.29 -6.97 -4.63
C THR A 115 17.44 -5.59 -4.00
N VAL A 116 17.33 -5.52 -2.67
CA VAL A 116 17.57 -4.31 -1.87
C VAL A 116 18.46 -4.67 -0.67
N SER A 117 19.21 -3.70 -0.17
CA SER A 117 20.05 -3.80 1.05
C SER A 117 19.45 -2.92 2.16
N ALA A 118 19.78 -3.23 3.41
CA ALA A 118 19.38 -2.37 4.52
C ALA A 118 19.98 -0.96 4.35
N GLY A 119 19.15 0.07 4.50
CA GLY A 119 19.52 1.47 4.30
C GLY A 119 19.26 2.01 2.90
N ASP A 120 18.96 1.14 1.91
CA ASP A 120 18.62 1.59 0.57
C ASP A 120 17.32 2.40 0.55
N HIS A 121 17.32 3.49 -0.18
CA HIS A 121 16.10 4.15 -0.59
C HIS A 121 15.39 3.29 -1.64
N VAL A 122 14.08 3.13 -1.50
CA VAL A 122 13.29 2.25 -2.36
C VAL A 122 12.19 3.00 -3.10
N GLU A 123 11.92 2.55 -4.31
CA GLU A 123 10.86 3.05 -5.19
C GLU A 123 9.99 1.90 -5.69
N VAL A 124 8.85 2.25 -6.29
CA VAL A 124 8.00 1.32 -7.05
C VAL A 124 8.00 1.77 -8.49
N LEU A 125 8.33 0.86 -9.40
CA LEU A 125 8.27 1.14 -10.83
C LEU A 125 6.83 1.04 -11.33
N ASN A 126 6.50 1.84 -12.35
CA ASN A 126 5.21 1.73 -13.04
C ASN A 126 5.05 0.30 -13.61
N GLY A 127 3.96 -0.35 -13.24
CA GLY A 127 3.71 -1.75 -13.58
C GLY A 127 4.51 -2.74 -12.72
N GLY A 128 5.29 -2.28 -11.74
CA GLY A 128 6.07 -3.14 -10.85
C GLY A 128 5.24 -3.83 -9.78
N THR A 129 5.59 -5.07 -9.48
CA THR A 129 4.98 -5.87 -8.40
C THR A 129 5.86 -5.95 -7.16
N THR A 130 7.03 -5.30 -7.19
CA THR A 130 8.03 -5.29 -6.12
C THR A 130 8.58 -3.88 -5.92
N VAL A 131 9.05 -3.60 -4.71
CA VAL A 131 9.90 -2.44 -4.46
C VAL A 131 11.33 -2.73 -4.95
N VAL A 132 12.00 -1.71 -5.43
CA VAL A 132 13.38 -1.78 -5.94
C VAL A 132 14.21 -0.63 -5.37
N VAL A 133 15.54 -0.70 -5.49
CA VAL A 133 16.42 0.41 -5.10
C VAL A 133 16.13 1.62 -5.98
N ASP A 134 15.99 2.80 -5.36
CA ASP A 134 15.76 4.06 -6.06
C ASP A 134 16.88 4.34 -7.08
N GLY A 135 16.47 4.60 -8.30
CA GLY A 135 17.38 4.86 -9.43
C GLY A 135 18.06 3.61 -10.01
N SER A 136 17.69 2.39 -9.59
CA SER A 136 18.27 1.13 -10.13
C SER A 136 17.80 0.80 -11.55
N SER A 137 16.67 1.33 -11.99
CA SER A 137 16.22 1.18 -13.37
C SER A 137 16.89 2.22 -14.25
N GLY A 138 17.63 1.79 -15.24
CA GLY A 138 18.14 2.67 -16.32
C GLY A 138 17.03 3.26 -17.20
N SER A 139 15.78 3.18 -16.75
CA SER A 139 14.58 3.74 -17.40
C SER A 139 14.51 5.24 -17.13
N THR A 140 14.23 6.00 -18.16
CA THR A 140 13.98 7.45 -18.09
C THR A 140 12.70 7.80 -17.34
N THR A 141 11.88 6.82 -17.00
CA THR A 141 10.64 6.99 -16.24
C THR A 141 10.93 6.77 -14.74
N ARG A 142 11.50 7.77 -14.10
CA ARG A 142 11.69 7.74 -12.64
C ARG A 142 10.41 8.09 -11.94
N THR A 143 10.04 7.29 -10.95
CA THR A 143 9.18 7.80 -9.90
C THR A 143 9.97 8.88 -9.16
N ALA A 144 9.48 10.10 -9.15
CA ALA A 144 10.25 11.26 -8.70
C ALA A 144 10.63 11.22 -7.21
N ASN A 145 10.18 10.22 -6.43
CA ASN A 145 10.41 10.17 -4.99
C ASN A 145 10.53 8.74 -4.48
N SER A 146 11.57 8.48 -3.70
CA SER A 146 11.65 7.33 -2.82
C SER A 146 10.38 7.21 -1.96
N ILE A 147 9.78 6.04 -1.92
CA ILE A 147 8.61 5.75 -1.07
C ILE A 147 9.00 5.46 0.37
N GLY A 148 10.24 5.08 0.61
CA GLY A 148 10.72 4.69 1.92
C GLY A 148 12.17 4.24 1.93
N ILE A 149 12.57 3.66 3.06
CA ILE A 149 13.92 3.12 3.28
C ILE A 149 13.79 1.64 3.67
N ALA A 150 14.60 0.79 3.06
CA ALA A 150 14.69 -0.61 3.41
C ALA A 150 15.33 -0.75 4.80
N LYS A 151 14.61 -1.37 5.73
CA LYS A 151 15.10 -1.68 7.09
C LYS A 151 15.93 -2.97 7.10
N THR A 152 15.60 -3.90 6.21
CA THR A 152 16.32 -5.16 6.03
C THR A 152 16.70 -5.37 4.57
N ALA A 153 17.74 -6.16 4.34
CA ALA A 153 17.99 -6.68 3.00
C ALA A 153 16.87 -7.64 2.56
N THR A 154 16.73 -7.81 1.24
CA THR A 154 15.79 -8.78 0.67
C THR A 154 16.13 -10.19 1.13
N SER A 155 15.12 -10.88 1.65
CA SER A 155 15.17 -12.29 1.99
C SER A 155 13.90 -12.97 1.48
N SER A 156 14.04 -14.06 0.73
CA SER A 156 12.90 -14.81 0.15
C SER A 156 11.91 -13.94 -0.63
N GLY A 157 12.41 -12.93 -1.35
CA GLY A 157 11.58 -12.04 -2.18
C GLY A 157 10.84 -10.95 -1.43
N THR A 158 11.12 -10.75 -0.15
CA THR A 158 10.53 -9.68 0.68
C THR A 158 11.60 -8.90 1.43
N ALA A 159 11.29 -7.65 1.78
CA ALA A 159 12.08 -6.81 2.69
C ALA A 159 11.17 -6.02 3.63
N SER A 160 11.63 -5.74 4.83
CA SER A 160 10.98 -4.72 5.67
C SER A 160 11.37 -3.34 5.18
N ILE A 161 10.39 -2.51 4.88
CA ILE A 161 10.60 -1.12 4.48
C ILE A 161 9.88 -0.18 5.45
N VAL A 162 10.42 1.00 5.66
CA VAL A 162 9.77 2.08 6.40
C VAL A 162 9.15 3.03 5.38
N VAL A 163 7.83 3.09 5.35
CA VAL A 163 7.07 4.00 4.48
C VAL A 163 6.52 5.15 5.30
N MET A 164 6.80 6.37 4.87
CA MET A 164 6.33 7.58 5.55
C MET A 164 4.86 7.87 5.22
N PRO A 165 4.06 8.35 6.20
CA PRO A 165 2.66 8.69 5.97
C PRO A 165 2.50 9.74 4.86
N GLY A 166 1.46 9.59 4.05
CA GLY A 166 1.07 10.57 3.03
C GLY A 166 1.99 10.70 1.82
N ARG A 167 2.96 9.78 1.66
CA ARG A 167 3.77 9.73 0.45
C ARG A 167 2.91 9.34 -0.75
N ARG A 168 2.86 10.24 -1.70
CA ARG A 168 2.27 9.99 -3.03
C ARG A 168 3.39 9.80 -4.01
N VAL A 169 3.23 8.80 -4.86
CA VAL A 169 4.17 8.58 -5.97
C VAL A 169 3.68 9.39 -7.16
N HIS A 170 4.59 10.17 -7.73
CA HIS A 170 4.35 10.89 -8.97
C HIS A 170 5.18 10.24 -10.06
N VAL A 171 4.57 9.96 -11.20
CA VAL A 171 5.31 9.67 -12.41
C VAL A 171 5.75 11.00 -12.99
N ALA A 172 7.06 11.21 -13.10
CA ALA A 172 7.58 12.31 -13.88
C ALA A 172 7.34 11.97 -15.36
N SER A 173 6.53 12.75 -16.05
CA SER A 173 6.51 12.72 -17.52
C SER A 173 7.88 13.15 -18.03
N ALA A 174 8.46 12.35 -18.92
CA ALA A 174 9.69 12.68 -19.62
C ALA A 174 9.51 13.90 -20.55
#